data_f3be6aa82196c77b451f2e9b42c4c2e6
#
_entry.id   f3be6aa82196c77b451f2e9b42c4c2e6
#
_cell.length_a   1.000
_cell.length_b   1.000
_cell.length_c   1.000
_cell.angle_alpha   90.00
_cell.angle_beta   90.00
_cell.angle_gamma   90.00
#
_symmetry.space_group_name_H-M   'P 1'
#
loop_
_entity.id
_entity.type
_entity.pdbx_description
1 polymer ?
#
loop_
_entity_poly.entity_id
_entity_poly.type
_entity_poly.pdbx_seq_one_letter_code
_entity_poly.pdbx_strand_id
1 'polypeptide(L)'
;MSLWAILGLLVVVGGLAYLILAPSKGSSDTITIIPDLQDGMFSTSRAGTALLPSFNQPKGRVYSYTGWLIVKDFTQGYGTKRKIFSKGDAPGLYLDGTSNSLIVSVKTYGTTETILISNIPAMKWIHFGLVVDQQSVDIYINGTLKQHHTLTQLPDLTEDPITTGPGWSGYIGRLAYTRKALSYGQIGAEASQPPPKLPEEAVGKNSYFDITWYIGRLNSTA
;
A
#
# COMPACT_ATOMS: atom_id res chain seq x y z
N MET A 1 -19.41 25.74 -52.13
CA MET A 1 -18.73 24.56 -51.60
C MET A 1 -19.64 23.36 -51.79
N SER A 2 -19.12 22.28 -52.35
CA SER A 2 -19.96 21.09 -52.57
C SER A 2 -20.27 20.42 -51.23
N LEU A 3 -21.45 19.79 -51.15
CA LEU A 3 -21.89 19.04 -49.94
C LEU A 3 -20.84 18.04 -49.48
N TRP A 4 -20.13 17.42 -50.40
CA TRP A 4 -19.05 16.48 -50.15
C TRP A 4 -17.83 17.10 -49.48
N ALA A 5 -17.52 18.38 -49.77
CA ALA A 5 -16.42 19.09 -49.12
C ALA A 5 -16.74 19.41 -47.65
N ILE A 6 -17.99 19.71 -47.32
CA ILE A 6 -18.46 19.97 -45.97
C ILE A 6 -18.45 18.66 -45.15
N LEU A 7 -18.92 17.58 -45.74
CA LEU A 7 -18.89 16.25 -45.07
C LEU A 7 -17.46 15.79 -44.78
N GLY A 8 -16.54 15.96 -45.75
CA GLY A 8 -15.12 15.65 -45.55
C GLY A 8 -14.49 16.46 -44.45
N LEU A 9 -14.79 17.75 -44.34
CA LEU A 9 -14.30 18.63 -43.28
C LEU A 9 -14.82 18.20 -41.90
N LEU A 10 -16.10 17.83 -41.79
CA LEU A 10 -16.68 17.33 -40.53
C LEU A 10 -16.05 16.04 -40.07
N VAL A 11 -15.73 15.10 -40.96
CA VAL A 11 -15.03 13.85 -40.61
C VAL A 11 -13.62 14.12 -40.12
N VAL A 12 -12.89 15.03 -40.78
CA VAL A 12 -11.54 15.41 -40.37
C VAL A 12 -11.54 16.13 -39.03
N VAL A 13 -12.44 17.09 -38.82
CA VAL A 13 -12.56 17.82 -37.55
C VAL A 13 -13.02 16.89 -36.43
N GLY A 14 -13.97 16.00 -36.66
CA GLY A 14 -14.44 14.99 -35.71
C GLY A 14 -13.34 13.98 -35.35
N GLY A 15 -12.58 13.53 -36.36
CA GLY A 15 -11.42 12.65 -36.14
C GLY A 15 -10.31 13.31 -35.33
N LEU A 16 -9.98 14.57 -35.60
CA LEU A 16 -9.02 15.37 -34.82
C LEU A 16 -9.52 15.59 -33.38
N ALA A 17 -10.78 15.95 -33.20
CA ALA A 17 -11.39 16.12 -31.89
C ALA A 17 -11.38 14.80 -31.09
N TYR A 18 -11.66 13.66 -31.74
CA TYR A 18 -11.57 12.34 -31.11
C TYR A 18 -10.12 12.01 -30.68
N LEU A 19 -9.12 12.31 -31.51
CA LEU A 19 -7.71 12.10 -31.19
C LEU A 19 -7.23 12.97 -30.00
N ILE A 20 -7.76 14.21 -29.89
CA ILE A 20 -7.41 15.13 -28.81
C ILE A 20 -8.16 14.80 -27.51
N LEU A 21 -9.41 14.35 -27.62
CA LEU A 21 -10.29 14.06 -26.48
C LEU A 21 -10.27 12.59 -26.08
N ALA A 22 -9.74 11.70 -26.94
CA ALA A 22 -9.57 10.30 -26.56
C ALA A 22 -8.69 10.23 -25.31
N PRO A 23 -9.19 9.62 -24.20
CA PRO A 23 -8.36 9.44 -23.04
C PRO A 23 -7.12 8.66 -23.49
N SER A 24 -5.97 9.30 -23.42
CA SER A 24 -4.72 8.58 -23.62
C SER A 24 -4.75 7.39 -22.64
N LYS A 25 -4.66 6.17 -23.14
CA LYS A 25 -4.31 5.00 -22.32
C LYS A 25 -2.88 5.23 -21.82
N GLY A 26 -2.72 6.23 -20.95
CA GLY A 26 -1.48 6.40 -20.19
C GLY A 26 -1.28 5.11 -19.42
N SER A 27 -0.13 4.49 -19.52
CA SER A 27 0.22 3.40 -18.64
C SER A 27 0.03 3.91 -17.22
N SER A 28 -0.81 3.25 -16.44
CA SER A 28 -1.05 3.66 -15.07
C SER A 28 0.28 3.78 -14.34
N ASP A 29 0.56 4.94 -13.75
CA ASP A 29 1.75 5.13 -12.92
C ASP A 29 1.75 4.22 -11.69
N THR A 30 0.62 3.58 -11.44
CA THR A 30 0.37 2.74 -10.26
C THR A 30 0.21 1.28 -10.67
N ILE A 31 0.90 0.41 -9.96
CA ILE A 31 0.80 -1.05 -10.08
C ILE A 31 0.23 -1.60 -8.78
N THR A 32 -0.88 -2.30 -8.87
CA THR A 32 -1.44 -3.02 -7.73
C THR A 32 -0.66 -4.30 -7.49
N ILE A 33 -0.13 -4.46 -6.29
CA ILE A 33 0.64 -5.64 -5.86
C ILE A 33 -0.30 -6.66 -5.24
N ILE A 34 -1.13 -6.22 -4.30
CA ILE A 34 -2.19 -7.00 -3.66
C ILE A 34 -3.51 -6.30 -3.96
N PRO A 35 -4.39 -6.85 -4.81
CA PRO A 35 -5.63 -6.17 -5.17
C PRO A 35 -6.65 -6.13 -4.03
N ASP A 36 -6.81 -7.24 -3.31
CA ASP A 36 -7.81 -7.37 -2.25
C ASP A 36 -7.16 -7.51 -0.88
N LEU A 37 -7.13 -8.72 -0.36
CA LEU A 37 -6.57 -9.05 0.95
C LEU A 37 -5.56 -10.18 0.85
N GLN A 38 -4.56 -10.10 1.70
CA GLN A 38 -3.64 -11.20 1.97
C GLN A 38 -3.48 -11.35 3.48
N ASP A 39 -3.60 -12.59 3.95
CA ASP A 39 -3.34 -12.93 5.34
C ASP A 39 -1.83 -12.87 5.62
N GLY A 40 -1.47 -12.25 6.76
CA GLY A 40 -0.08 -12.10 7.21
C GLY A 40 0.62 -13.40 7.60
N MET A 41 -0.11 -14.51 7.69
CA MET A 41 0.46 -15.84 7.93
C MET A 41 1.02 -16.48 6.65
N PHE A 42 0.66 -15.98 5.48
CA PHE A 42 1.12 -16.48 4.19
C PHE A 42 2.06 -15.50 3.50
N SER A 43 2.96 -16.03 2.69
CA SER A 43 3.84 -15.22 1.86
C SER A 43 3.40 -15.22 0.41
N THR A 44 3.58 -14.09 -0.26
CA THR A 44 3.54 -13.99 -1.71
C THR A 44 4.81 -13.31 -2.20
N SER A 45 5.14 -13.57 -3.45
CA SER A 45 6.29 -12.96 -4.11
C SER A 45 5.90 -12.50 -5.50
N ARG A 46 6.31 -11.29 -5.86
CA ARG A 46 6.17 -10.73 -7.20
C ARG A 46 7.53 -10.25 -7.68
N ALA A 47 7.87 -10.54 -8.93
CA ALA A 47 9.14 -10.12 -9.51
C ALA A 47 9.32 -8.59 -9.38
N GLY A 48 10.49 -8.15 -8.94
CA GLY A 48 10.82 -6.74 -8.79
C GLY A 48 10.83 -5.98 -10.11
N THR A 49 11.18 -6.67 -11.19
CA THR A 49 11.13 -6.16 -12.57
C THR A 49 9.71 -5.90 -13.08
N ALA A 50 8.68 -6.45 -12.41
CA ALA A 50 7.29 -6.13 -12.72
C ALA A 50 6.86 -4.73 -12.26
N LEU A 51 7.66 -4.06 -11.42
CA LEU A 51 7.42 -2.69 -11.01
C LEU A 51 8.04 -1.74 -12.04
N LEU A 52 7.27 -0.76 -12.47
CA LEU A 52 7.77 0.28 -13.37
C LEU A 52 8.90 1.07 -12.71
N PRO A 53 9.96 1.45 -13.44
CA PRO A 53 10.98 2.35 -12.93
C PRO A 53 10.35 3.65 -12.45
N SER A 54 10.85 4.20 -11.35
CA SER A 54 10.40 5.50 -10.86
C SER A 54 10.74 6.62 -11.85
N PHE A 55 10.01 7.73 -11.76
CA PHE A 55 10.41 8.94 -12.48
C PHE A 55 11.76 9.48 -11.95
N ASN A 56 12.40 10.35 -12.73
CA ASN A 56 13.67 10.99 -12.39
C ASN A 56 14.86 10.06 -12.25
N GLN A 57 14.82 8.89 -12.88
CA GLN A 57 16.01 8.05 -13.03
C GLN A 57 16.95 8.62 -14.12
N PRO A 58 18.28 8.50 -13.96
CA PRO A 58 19.03 7.83 -12.88
C PRO A 58 19.35 8.74 -11.68
N LYS A 59 18.94 10.01 -11.68
CA LYS A 59 19.39 11.03 -10.71
C LYS A 59 18.68 11.00 -9.36
N GLY A 60 17.61 10.25 -9.23
CA GLY A 60 16.85 10.19 -8.00
C GLY A 60 15.93 8.99 -7.95
N ARG A 61 15.39 8.73 -6.75
CA ARG A 61 14.45 7.67 -6.45
C ARG A 61 13.18 8.32 -5.98
N VAL A 62 12.13 8.24 -6.79
CA VAL A 62 10.84 8.86 -6.49
C VAL A 62 9.76 7.83 -6.68
N TYR A 63 9.19 7.35 -5.58
CA TYR A 63 8.12 6.36 -5.61
C TYR A 63 7.28 6.39 -4.33
N SER A 64 6.14 5.76 -4.39
CA SER A 64 5.26 5.60 -3.22
C SER A 64 4.73 4.18 -3.14
N TYR A 65 4.52 3.73 -1.91
CA TYR A 65 3.74 2.53 -1.59
C TYR A 65 2.58 2.93 -0.72
N THR A 66 1.40 2.45 -1.03
CA THR A 66 0.19 2.66 -0.23
C THR A 66 -0.52 1.34 0.00
N GLY A 67 -1.29 1.26 1.07
CA GLY A 67 -2.06 0.06 1.34
C GLY A 67 -2.79 0.12 2.68
N TRP A 68 -3.59 -0.91 2.92
CA TRP A 68 -4.34 -1.09 4.16
C TRP A 68 -3.74 -2.21 4.98
N LEU A 69 -3.66 -2.01 6.27
CA LEU A 69 -3.09 -2.95 7.24
C LEU A 69 -4.01 -3.07 8.44
N ILE A 70 -4.28 -4.29 8.87
CA ILE A 70 -4.87 -4.58 10.16
C ILE A 70 -4.04 -5.64 10.88
N VAL A 71 -3.54 -5.30 12.05
CA VAL A 71 -2.85 -6.25 12.94
C VAL A 71 -3.87 -6.72 13.98
N LYS A 72 -4.12 -8.03 14.01
CA LYS A 72 -5.06 -8.63 14.95
C LYS A 72 -4.41 -8.87 16.29
N ASP A 73 -3.18 -9.37 16.25
CA ASP A 73 -2.43 -9.75 17.44
C ASP A 73 -0.94 -9.45 17.26
N PHE A 74 -0.39 -8.66 18.16
CA PHE A 74 1.05 -8.34 18.18
C PHE A 74 1.89 -9.41 18.87
N THR A 75 1.28 -10.36 19.59
CA THR A 75 2.01 -11.42 20.29
C THR A 75 2.45 -12.54 19.35
N GLN A 76 1.78 -12.70 18.22
CA GLN A 76 2.19 -13.65 17.19
C GLN A 76 3.59 -13.29 16.66
N GLY A 77 4.56 -14.21 16.83
CA GLY A 77 5.96 -13.99 16.44
C GLY A 77 6.69 -12.96 17.31
N TYR A 78 6.26 -12.79 18.58
CA TYR A 78 6.92 -11.90 19.54
C TYR A 78 8.42 -12.21 19.65
N GLY A 79 9.21 -11.16 19.82
CA GLY A 79 10.68 -11.25 19.88
C GLY A 79 11.37 -11.18 18.52
N THR A 80 10.64 -11.25 17.40
CA THR A 80 11.22 -11.20 16.05
C THR A 80 10.57 -10.12 15.19
N LYS A 81 11.37 -9.45 14.37
CA LYS A 81 10.88 -8.50 13.35
C LYS A 81 10.09 -9.29 12.29
N ARG A 82 8.82 -8.92 12.05
CA ARG A 82 7.90 -9.64 11.16
C ARG A 82 7.64 -8.83 9.91
N LYS A 83 7.87 -9.44 8.75
CA LYS A 83 7.73 -8.77 7.46
C LYS A 83 6.27 -8.57 7.10
N ILE A 84 5.86 -7.33 6.84
CA ILE A 84 4.60 -7.00 6.16
C ILE A 84 4.82 -7.09 4.65
N PHE A 85 5.75 -6.30 4.12
CA PHE A 85 6.28 -6.45 2.77
C PHE A 85 7.72 -5.93 2.70
N SER A 86 8.47 -6.39 1.72
CA SER A 86 9.81 -5.86 1.43
C SER A 86 10.17 -6.08 -0.02
N LYS A 87 10.89 -5.12 -0.59
CA LYS A 87 11.58 -5.21 -1.87
C LYS A 87 13.08 -5.02 -1.60
N GLY A 88 13.75 -6.06 -1.06
CA GLY A 88 15.16 -6.01 -0.70
C GLY A 88 15.53 -4.92 0.32
N ASP A 89 14.60 -4.57 1.23
CA ASP A 89 14.70 -3.41 2.14
C ASP A 89 14.86 -2.03 1.46
N ALA A 90 14.54 -1.96 0.18
CA ALA A 90 14.51 -0.71 -0.57
C ALA A 90 13.14 -0.48 -1.28
N PRO A 91 12.04 -0.30 -0.53
CA PRO A 91 11.86 -0.30 0.93
C PRO A 91 11.41 -1.64 1.53
N GLY A 92 11.38 -1.71 2.85
CA GLY A 92 10.70 -2.75 3.62
C GLY A 92 9.81 -2.17 4.72
N LEU A 93 8.65 -2.78 4.94
CA LEU A 93 7.73 -2.49 6.05
C LEU A 93 7.58 -3.73 6.93
N TYR A 94 7.77 -3.54 8.23
CA TYR A 94 7.79 -4.63 9.20
C TYR A 94 6.99 -4.26 10.45
N LEU A 95 6.52 -5.27 11.17
CA LEU A 95 6.13 -5.12 12.56
C LEU A 95 7.37 -5.27 13.45
N ASP A 96 7.47 -4.42 14.46
CA ASP A 96 8.50 -4.56 15.48
C ASP A 96 8.30 -5.85 16.29
N GLY A 97 9.42 -6.43 16.76
CA GLY A 97 9.39 -7.71 17.48
C GLY A 97 8.80 -7.62 18.88
N THR A 98 8.90 -6.47 19.53
CA THR A 98 8.64 -6.31 20.96
C THR A 98 7.61 -5.25 21.29
N SER A 99 7.21 -4.45 20.33
CA SER A 99 6.27 -3.35 20.53
C SER A 99 5.18 -3.32 19.43
N ASN A 100 4.11 -2.59 19.68
CA ASN A 100 3.06 -2.30 18.69
C ASN A 100 3.49 -1.18 17.74
N SER A 101 4.62 -1.36 17.09
CA SER A 101 5.22 -0.37 16.19
C SER A 101 5.44 -0.95 14.81
N LEU A 102 5.46 -0.06 13.80
CA LEU A 102 5.94 -0.39 12.46
C LEU A 102 7.41 0.07 12.33
N ILE A 103 8.17 -0.70 11.58
CA ILE A 103 9.54 -0.37 11.17
C ILE A 103 9.53 -0.21 9.66
N VAL A 104 9.87 0.97 9.19
CA VAL A 104 10.20 1.20 7.78
C VAL A 104 11.70 1.07 7.63
N SER A 105 12.13 0.19 6.74
CA SER A 105 13.53 -0.06 6.41
C SER A 105 13.81 0.48 5.01
N VAL A 106 14.85 1.29 4.86
CA VAL A 106 15.26 1.83 3.57
C VAL A 106 16.75 1.59 3.40
N LYS A 107 17.09 0.64 2.53
CA LYS A 107 18.47 0.41 2.12
C LYS A 107 18.94 1.56 1.25
N THR A 108 20.06 2.15 1.62
CA THR A 108 20.74 3.20 0.86
C THR A 108 22.04 2.66 0.27
N TYR A 109 22.71 3.45 -0.54
CA TYR A 109 24.06 3.09 -1.04
C TYR A 109 25.12 2.95 0.07
N GLY A 110 24.83 3.46 1.27
CA GLY A 110 25.71 3.30 2.44
C GLY A 110 25.23 2.20 3.37
N THR A 111 24.18 2.49 4.11
CA THR A 111 23.64 1.62 5.15
C THR A 111 22.14 1.46 5.00
N THR A 112 21.57 0.46 5.67
CA THR A 112 20.12 0.36 5.80
C THR A 112 19.68 1.22 6.97
N GLU A 113 18.83 2.20 6.71
CA GLU A 113 18.23 3.07 7.72
C GLU A 113 16.87 2.54 8.12
N THR A 114 16.53 2.71 9.41
CA THR A 114 15.27 2.24 9.97
C THR A 114 14.53 3.37 10.66
N ILE A 115 13.23 3.46 10.39
CA ILE A 115 12.34 4.50 10.93
C ILE A 115 11.25 3.80 11.71
N LEU A 116 11.09 4.14 12.99
CA LEU A 116 10.10 3.53 13.89
C LEU A 116 8.84 4.39 13.96
N ILE A 117 7.69 3.77 13.72
CA ILE A 117 6.37 4.38 13.86
C ILE A 117 5.64 3.69 15.00
N SER A 118 5.59 4.35 16.14
CA SER A 118 5.02 3.80 17.38
C SER A 118 3.49 3.92 17.44
N ASN A 119 2.89 3.16 18.35
CA ASN A 119 1.47 3.23 18.71
C ASN A 119 0.52 2.85 17.56
N ILE A 120 0.80 1.75 16.90
CA ILE A 120 -0.10 1.16 15.92
C ILE A 120 -1.21 0.40 16.66
N PRO A 121 -2.49 0.69 16.39
CA PRO A 121 -3.58 0.04 17.07
C PRO A 121 -3.76 -1.41 16.61
N ALA A 122 -4.05 -2.31 17.56
CA ALA A 122 -4.54 -3.64 17.24
C ALA A 122 -6.02 -3.60 16.82
N MET A 123 -6.45 -4.56 16.01
CA MET A 123 -7.85 -4.79 15.59
C MET A 123 -8.50 -3.59 14.89
N LYS A 124 -7.72 -2.67 14.38
CA LYS A 124 -8.20 -1.52 13.61
C LYS A 124 -7.48 -1.43 12.28
N TRP A 125 -8.24 -1.16 11.23
CA TRP A 125 -7.67 -0.83 9.94
C TRP A 125 -6.88 0.49 10.02
N ILE A 126 -5.69 0.47 9.46
CA ILE A 126 -4.90 1.65 9.19
C ILE A 126 -4.57 1.69 7.69
N HIS A 127 -4.66 2.86 7.10
CA HIS A 127 -4.08 3.13 5.80
C HIS A 127 -2.65 3.61 6.02
N PHE A 128 -1.69 3.03 5.34
CA PHE A 128 -0.31 3.51 5.35
C PHE A 128 0.06 4.05 3.98
N GLY A 129 0.87 5.09 3.98
CA GLY A 129 1.54 5.65 2.81
C GLY A 129 3.03 5.81 3.10
N LEU A 130 3.87 5.26 2.24
CA LEU A 130 5.31 5.42 2.27
C LEU A 130 5.71 6.15 0.98
N VAL A 131 6.15 7.38 1.11
CA VAL A 131 6.58 8.23 -0.01
C VAL A 131 8.08 8.44 0.09
N VAL A 132 8.78 8.06 -0.97
CA VAL A 132 10.22 8.29 -1.10
C VAL A 132 10.44 9.30 -2.22
N ASP A 133 11.07 10.41 -1.90
CA ASP A 133 11.47 11.43 -2.85
C ASP A 133 12.96 11.73 -2.67
N GLN A 134 13.77 11.03 -3.45
CA GLN A 134 15.22 11.04 -3.36
C GLN A 134 15.71 10.65 -1.95
N GLN A 135 16.20 11.58 -1.16
CA GLN A 135 16.65 11.35 0.22
C GLN A 135 15.57 11.61 1.26
N SER A 136 14.37 12.04 0.85
CA SER A 136 13.24 12.28 1.74
C SER A 136 12.35 11.05 1.83
N VAL A 137 11.97 10.67 3.03
CA VAL A 137 11.03 9.58 3.30
C VAL A 137 9.93 10.10 4.19
N ASP A 138 8.72 10.14 3.64
CA ASP A 138 7.50 10.54 4.35
C ASP A 138 6.63 9.33 4.62
N ILE A 139 6.23 9.17 5.88
CA ILE A 139 5.37 8.06 6.31
C ILE A 139 4.06 8.61 6.82
N TYR A 140 3.00 8.17 6.17
CA TYR A 140 1.62 8.56 6.47
C TYR A 140 0.87 7.40 7.12
N ILE A 141 0.06 7.72 8.12
CA ILE A 141 -0.92 6.81 8.73
C ILE A 141 -2.28 7.48 8.70
N ASN A 142 -3.26 6.81 8.11
CA ASN A 142 -4.63 7.32 7.94
C ASN A 142 -4.67 8.72 7.30
N GLY A 143 -3.87 8.93 6.26
CA GLY A 143 -3.80 10.20 5.55
C GLY A 143 -2.99 11.31 6.24
N THR A 144 -2.51 11.09 7.47
CA THR A 144 -1.75 12.09 8.23
C THR A 144 -0.26 11.76 8.22
N LEU A 145 0.58 12.75 7.94
CA LEU A 145 2.04 12.60 8.04
C LEU A 145 2.43 12.29 9.50
N LYS A 146 2.97 11.11 9.70
CA LYS A 146 3.44 10.64 11.02
C LYS A 146 4.90 10.90 11.24
N GLN A 147 5.71 10.70 10.21
CA GLN A 147 7.16 10.81 10.30
C GLN A 147 7.71 11.31 8.97
N HIS A 148 8.59 12.29 9.06
CA HIS A 148 9.49 12.71 8.01
C HIS A 148 10.91 12.29 8.38
N HIS A 149 11.64 11.70 7.44
CA HIS A 149 13.01 11.28 7.65
C HIS A 149 13.88 11.65 6.44
N THR A 150 15.04 12.22 6.69
CA THR A 150 16.02 12.51 5.65
C THR A 150 17.11 11.45 5.70
N LEU A 151 17.21 10.67 4.64
CA LEU A 151 18.24 9.64 4.50
C LEU A 151 19.63 10.27 4.35
N THR A 152 20.64 9.59 4.87
CA THR A 152 22.03 10.02 4.74
C THR A 152 22.54 9.89 3.31
N GLN A 153 22.00 8.92 2.55
CA GLN A 153 22.32 8.68 1.15
C GLN A 153 21.06 8.33 0.35
N LEU A 154 21.16 8.34 -0.98
CA LEU A 154 20.08 7.92 -1.86
C LEU A 154 19.71 6.46 -1.63
N PRO A 155 18.41 6.12 -1.70
CA PRO A 155 17.94 4.74 -1.66
C PRO A 155 18.59 3.90 -2.75
N ASP A 156 18.99 2.69 -2.40
CA ASP A 156 19.51 1.72 -3.34
C ASP A 156 18.41 1.27 -4.32
N LEU A 157 18.78 1.00 -5.56
CA LEU A 157 17.92 0.34 -6.53
C LEU A 157 18.14 -1.17 -6.44
N THR A 158 17.10 -1.88 -6.12
CA THR A 158 17.13 -3.33 -6.15
C THR A 158 16.12 -3.88 -7.16
N GLU A 159 16.50 -4.95 -7.84
CA GLU A 159 15.60 -5.76 -8.67
C GLU A 159 15.00 -6.92 -7.88
N ASP A 160 15.26 -6.97 -6.57
CA ASP A 160 14.72 -8.00 -5.70
C ASP A 160 13.20 -8.09 -5.84
N PRO A 161 12.64 -9.29 -5.70
CA PRO A 161 11.21 -9.44 -5.72
C PRO A 161 10.57 -8.72 -4.54
N ILE A 162 9.39 -8.16 -4.75
CA ILE A 162 8.56 -7.71 -3.65
C ILE A 162 7.91 -8.91 -3.00
N THR A 163 8.17 -9.09 -1.71
CA THR A 163 7.68 -10.23 -0.92
C THR A 163 6.86 -9.72 0.26
N THR A 164 5.81 -10.47 0.62
CA THR A 164 5.00 -10.21 1.82
C THR A 164 5.14 -11.34 2.81
N GLY A 165 4.73 -11.15 4.10
CA GLY A 165 4.69 -12.21 5.12
C GLY A 165 5.82 -13.23 5.04
N PRO A 166 5.68 -14.39 5.68
CA PRO A 166 4.71 -14.80 6.69
C PRO A 166 5.09 -14.36 8.11
N GLY A 167 4.24 -14.70 9.08
CA GLY A 167 4.61 -14.74 10.50
C GLY A 167 3.98 -13.68 11.39
N TRP A 168 2.88 -13.06 10.96
CA TRP A 168 2.14 -12.12 11.79
C TRP A 168 0.62 -12.29 11.62
N SER A 169 -0.12 -12.00 12.68
CA SER A 169 -1.57 -12.15 12.72
C SER A 169 -2.25 -10.87 12.22
N GLY A 170 -2.94 -10.96 11.10
CA GLY A 170 -3.65 -9.83 10.48
C GLY A 170 -3.71 -9.92 8.98
N TYR A 171 -4.04 -8.80 8.33
CA TYR A 171 -4.18 -8.72 6.88
C TYR A 171 -3.52 -7.45 6.33
N ILE A 172 -2.93 -7.58 5.15
CA ILE A 172 -2.56 -6.48 4.29
C ILE A 172 -3.48 -6.49 3.07
N GLY A 173 -3.90 -5.32 2.61
CA GLY A 173 -4.75 -5.24 1.42
C GLY A 173 -4.52 -3.99 0.60
N ARG A 174 -4.91 -4.06 -0.67
CA ARG A 174 -4.77 -2.99 -1.67
C ARG A 174 -3.36 -2.39 -1.68
N LEU A 175 -2.35 -3.25 -1.51
CA LEU A 175 -0.96 -2.80 -1.62
C LEU A 175 -0.68 -2.38 -3.05
N ALA A 176 -0.29 -1.14 -3.22
CA ALA A 176 0.02 -0.55 -4.51
C ALA A 176 1.39 0.14 -4.49
N TYR A 177 2.05 0.10 -5.63
CA TYR A 177 3.25 0.87 -5.93
C TYR A 177 2.91 1.94 -6.95
N THR A 178 3.36 3.16 -6.72
CA THR A 178 3.25 4.28 -7.66
C THR A 178 4.65 4.81 -7.96
N ARG A 179 4.99 4.96 -9.25
CA ARG A 179 6.34 5.36 -9.73
C ARG A 179 6.67 6.85 -9.51
N LYS A 180 5.90 7.55 -8.70
CA LYS A 180 6.08 8.97 -8.32
C LYS A 180 5.79 9.19 -6.86
N ALA A 181 6.25 10.31 -6.31
CA ALA A 181 5.85 10.77 -5.00
C ALA A 181 4.37 11.19 -5.03
N LEU A 182 3.56 10.54 -4.20
CA LEU A 182 2.17 10.92 -4.00
C LEU A 182 2.12 12.15 -3.08
N SER A 183 1.28 13.11 -3.44
CA SER A 183 1.04 14.29 -2.61
C SER A 183 0.20 13.94 -1.38
N TYR A 184 0.25 14.80 -0.37
CA TYR A 184 -0.59 14.70 0.84
C TYR A 184 -2.08 14.51 0.48
N GLY A 185 -2.60 15.31 -0.48
CA GLY A 185 -4.00 15.20 -0.90
C GLY A 185 -4.34 13.85 -1.56
N GLN A 186 -3.41 13.27 -2.32
CA GLN A 186 -3.60 11.95 -2.94
C GLN A 186 -3.59 10.85 -1.87
N ILE A 187 -2.66 10.88 -0.93
CA ILE A 187 -2.63 9.94 0.21
C ILE A 187 -3.90 10.08 1.06
N GLY A 188 -4.34 11.31 1.32
CA GLY A 188 -5.59 11.58 2.06
C GLY A 188 -6.82 11.04 1.35
N ALA A 189 -6.89 11.18 0.03
CA ALA A 189 -7.98 10.65 -0.78
C ALA A 189 -8.03 9.10 -0.74
N GLU A 190 -6.87 8.43 -0.81
CA GLU A 190 -6.79 6.97 -0.67
C GLU A 190 -7.19 6.51 0.75
N ALA A 191 -6.71 7.21 1.78
CA ALA A 191 -7.03 6.91 3.18
C ALA A 191 -8.52 7.14 3.52
N SER A 192 -9.22 7.97 2.75
CA SER A 192 -10.66 8.23 2.89
C SER A 192 -11.53 7.14 2.26
N GLN A 193 -10.96 6.24 1.46
CA GLN A 193 -11.68 5.09 0.93
C GLN A 193 -12.01 4.10 2.03
N PRO A 194 -13.14 3.36 1.93
CA PRO A 194 -13.41 2.30 2.89
C PRO A 194 -12.32 1.22 2.83
N PRO A 195 -11.89 0.68 3.99
CA PRO A 195 -10.91 -0.39 4.02
C PRO A 195 -11.44 -1.66 3.32
N PRO A 196 -10.55 -2.60 2.97
CA PRO A 196 -10.97 -3.91 2.47
C PRO A 196 -11.89 -4.63 3.45
N LYS A 197 -12.84 -5.40 2.93
CA LYS A 197 -13.71 -6.23 3.78
C LYS A 197 -12.92 -7.42 4.31
N LEU A 198 -13.02 -7.67 5.61
CA LEU A 198 -12.47 -8.89 6.20
C LEU A 198 -13.29 -10.11 5.75
N PRO A 199 -12.66 -11.30 5.60
CA PRO A 199 -13.40 -12.54 5.45
C PRO A 199 -14.37 -12.75 6.62
N GLU A 200 -15.54 -13.34 6.37
CA GLU A 200 -16.56 -13.56 7.41
C GLU A 200 -16.03 -14.37 8.60
N GLU A 201 -15.12 -15.30 8.35
CA GLU A 201 -14.44 -16.09 9.39
C GLU A 201 -13.52 -15.27 10.29
N ALA A 202 -13.04 -14.13 9.78
CA ALA A 202 -12.14 -13.22 10.51
C ALA A 202 -12.89 -12.21 11.37
N VAL A 203 -14.16 -11.99 11.09
CA VAL A 203 -15.10 -11.27 11.95
C VAL A 203 -15.56 -12.29 12.98
N GLY A 204 -14.97 -12.26 14.18
CA GLY A 204 -15.34 -13.19 15.24
C GLY A 204 -16.87 -13.28 15.38
N LYS A 205 -17.40 -14.48 15.30
CA LYS A 205 -18.85 -14.78 15.32
C LYS A 205 -19.58 -14.29 16.57
N ASN A 206 -18.85 -13.77 17.56
CA ASN A 206 -19.46 -13.32 18.82
C ASN A 206 -18.95 -11.92 19.19
N SER A 207 -19.61 -10.90 18.67
CA SER A 207 -19.54 -9.60 19.34
C SER A 207 -20.13 -9.78 20.73
N TYR A 208 -19.44 -9.32 21.77
CA TYR A 208 -19.89 -9.39 23.17
C TYR A 208 -21.28 -8.75 23.40
N PHE A 209 -21.78 -8.02 22.43
CA PHE A 209 -23.10 -7.37 22.41
C PHE A 209 -24.05 -7.98 21.38
N ASP A 210 -23.73 -9.14 20.78
CA ASP A 210 -24.64 -9.81 19.87
C ASP A 210 -25.72 -10.57 20.67
N ILE A 211 -26.97 -10.20 20.45
CA ILE A 211 -28.13 -10.82 21.09
C ILE A 211 -28.19 -12.34 20.82
N THR A 212 -27.64 -12.81 19.73
CA THR A 212 -27.58 -14.24 19.38
C THR A 212 -26.69 -15.02 20.34
N TRP A 213 -25.67 -14.41 20.92
CA TRP A 213 -24.84 -15.00 21.97
C TRP A 213 -25.67 -15.25 23.24
N TYR A 214 -26.54 -14.30 23.60
CA TYR A 214 -27.41 -14.40 24.78
C TYR A 214 -28.51 -15.47 24.58
N ILE A 215 -29.14 -15.50 23.41
CA ILE A 215 -30.18 -16.49 23.05
C ILE A 215 -29.57 -17.91 22.97
N GLY A 216 -28.40 -18.07 22.43
CA GLY A 216 -27.72 -19.37 22.37
C GLY A 216 -27.43 -19.97 23.74
N ARG A 217 -27.18 -19.16 24.77
CA ARG A 217 -26.98 -19.61 26.15
C ARG A 217 -28.27 -20.04 26.83
N LEU A 218 -29.38 -19.41 26.52
CA LEU A 218 -30.71 -19.77 27.07
C LEU A 218 -31.19 -21.14 26.57
N ASN A 219 -30.82 -21.50 25.34
CA ASN A 219 -31.18 -22.79 24.73
C ASN A 219 -30.25 -23.94 25.11
N SER A 220 -29.11 -23.68 25.74
CA SER A 220 -28.16 -24.72 26.19
C SER A 220 -28.38 -25.16 27.65
N THR A 221 -29.32 -24.55 28.34
CA THR A 221 -29.67 -24.84 29.75
C THR A 221 -31.08 -25.45 29.93
N ALA A 222 -31.73 -25.87 28.83
CA ALA A 222 -32.99 -26.57 28.83
C ALA A 222 -32.83 -28.07 28.54
#